data_e4ef4201183e2effbe7d531fcc5068f4
#
_entry.id   e4ef4201183e2effbe7d531fcc5068f4
#
_cell.length_a   1.000
_cell.length_b   1.000
_cell.length_c   1.000
_cell.angle_alpha   90.00
_cell.angle_beta   90.00
_cell.angle_gamma   90.00
#
_symmetry.space_group_name_H-M   'P 1'
#
loop_
_entity.id
_entity.type
_entity.pdbx_description
1 polymer ?
#
loop_
_entity_poly.entity_id
_entity_poly.type
_entity_poly.pdbx_seq_one_letter_code
_entity_poly.pdbx_strand_id
1 'polypeptide(L)'
;MAAKELMFNVDARAKLKKGVDALAEAVKVTLGPKGRNVVIDKKFGSPTVTKDGVTVAKEVELADPIENMGAQMVKEVATKTSDLAGDGTTTATVLAQAIFREGLKNVTAGANPMELKRGIDKAVEALVNELKALSVPTSGKKDIAQVGTISANNDSEIGKLIAEAMEKVGKEGVITVEEAKGLATELDTVEGMQFDRGYLSPYFVTDPEAMEAVLESPYILIHDKKISSMKELLPVLEKVAQSGKPLLIIAEDVEGEALATLVVNKLRGTLKVAAVKAPGFGDRRKEMLRDIAILTEGQTISEEVGFKLENATLNELGQAKRVVIDKDNTTIVDGKGKKDSIQGRIAEIRAAIDKSTSDYDKEKLQERLAKLAGGVAVIHVGAATETEMKEKKARVEDALHATRAAVEEGIVPGGGVALIRCQSVLDRVKASGDEKIGVDIIRRAIEEPIRAIAINAGVEGSIVLAKVKESKDKAFGYNAATDEYEDMMKAGVIDPTKVTRTALQNAASIASLLLTTECVVVERKEDKPATPMAGGGGGMGGMY
;
A
#
# COMPACT_ATOMS: atom_id res chain seq x y z
N MET A 1 29.13 -2.77 21.63
CA MET A 1 27.96 -1.88 21.34
C MET A 1 28.51 -0.49 21.06
N ALA A 2 28.10 0.15 19.97
CA ALA A 2 28.49 1.53 19.70
C ALA A 2 27.99 2.47 20.80
N ALA A 3 28.78 3.50 21.12
CA ALA A 3 28.36 4.53 22.10
C ALA A 3 27.10 5.24 21.60
N LYS A 4 26.22 5.60 22.52
CA LYS A 4 24.99 6.34 22.22
C LYS A 4 25.17 7.82 22.58
N GLU A 5 24.59 8.68 21.75
CA GLU A 5 24.43 10.10 22.00
C GLU A 5 22.98 10.34 22.43
N LEU A 6 22.80 11.13 23.48
CA LEU A 6 21.49 11.49 24.01
C LEU A 6 21.27 12.99 23.85
N MET A 7 20.10 13.36 23.38
CA MET A 7 19.67 14.75 23.30
C MET A 7 18.30 14.91 23.94
N PHE A 8 18.09 16.01 24.67
CA PHE A 8 16.90 16.22 25.50
C PHE A 8 16.19 17.52 25.17
N ASN A 9 14.96 17.63 25.64
CA ASN A 9 14.18 18.87 25.71
C ASN A 9 14.00 19.60 24.37
N VAL A 10 14.18 20.89 24.36
CA VAL A 10 13.96 21.79 23.23
C VAL A 10 14.90 21.46 22.06
N ASP A 11 16.14 21.10 22.35
CA ASP A 11 17.15 20.81 21.32
C ASP A 11 16.80 19.55 20.53
N ALA A 12 16.37 18.49 21.23
CA ALA A 12 15.91 17.26 20.61
C ALA A 12 14.71 17.53 19.68
N ARG A 13 13.71 18.26 20.20
CA ARG A 13 12.51 18.60 19.44
C ARG A 13 12.79 19.52 18.25
N ALA A 14 13.74 20.45 18.39
CA ALA A 14 14.13 21.35 17.31
C ALA A 14 14.78 20.59 16.14
N LYS A 15 15.64 19.61 16.43
CA LYS A 15 16.25 18.75 15.40
C LYS A 15 15.23 17.81 14.77
N LEU A 16 14.38 17.15 15.55
CA LEU A 16 13.28 16.35 15.03
C LEU A 16 12.40 17.15 14.06
N LYS A 17 12.06 18.41 14.45
CA LYS A 17 11.27 19.30 13.60
C LYS A 17 11.92 19.57 12.24
N LYS A 18 13.23 19.80 12.21
CA LYS A 18 13.94 20.00 10.94
C LYS A 18 13.83 18.79 10.03
N GLY A 19 13.94 17.58 10.58
CA GLY A 19 13.76 16.35 9.83
C GLY A 19 12.34 16.18 9.29
N VAL A 20 11.33 16.43 10.13
CA VAL A 20 9.91 16.44 9.73
C VAL A 20 9.68 17.44 8.60
N ASP A 21 10.18 18.68 8.75
CA ASP A 21 10.00 19.73 7.74
C ASP A 21 10.71 19.37 6.44
N ALA A 22 11.94 18.86 6.49
CA ALA A 22 12.70 18.50 5.29
C ALA A 22 11.98 17.46 4.43
N LEU A 23 11.47 16.39 5.05
CA LEU A 23 10.71 15.36 4.34
C LEU A 23 9.37 15.92 3.85
N ALA A 24 8.62 16.61 4.70
CA ALA A 24 7.29 17.09 4.35
C ALA A 24 7.33 18.13 3.22
N GLU A 25 8.30 19.03 3.19
CA GLU A 25 8.43 19.99 2.08
C GLU A 25 8.81 19.30 0.74
N ALA A 26 9.62 18.23 0.79
CA ALA A 26 9.93 17.45 -0.41
C ALA A 26 8.70 16.73 -0.98
N VAL A 27 7.83 16.20 -0.09
CA VAL A 27 6.61 15.48 -0.50
C VAL A 27 5.49 16.44 -0.89
N LYS A 28 5.30 17.54 -0.17
CA LYS A 28 4.20 18.50 -0.33
C LYS A 28 4.09 19.13 -1.72
N VAL A 29 5.21 19.28 -2.43
CA VAL A 29 5.22 19.85 -3.79
C VAL A 29 4.47 18.98 -4.81
N THR A 30 4.22 17.72 -4.49
CA THR A 30 3.49 16.78 -5.37
C THR A 30 1.97 16.86 -5.23
N LEU A 31 1.45 17.55 -4.19
CA LEU A 31 0.04 17.53 -3.83
C LEU A 31 -0.84 18.30 -4.81
N GLY A 32 -1.95 17.66 -5.22
CA GLY A 32 -3.00 18.27 -6.03
C GLY A 32 -2.74 18.23 -7.54
N PRO A 33 -3.71 18.70 -8.36
CA PRO A 33 -3.67 18.59 -9.82
C PRO A 33 -2.51 19.36 -10.46
N LYS A 34 -2.07 20.47 -9.84
CA LYS A 34 -0.90 21.26 -10.26
C LYS A 34 0.37 20.93 -9.46
N GLY A 35 0.37 19.83 -8.72
CA GLY A 35 1.55 19.28 -8.06
C GLY A 35 2.66 18.96 -9.08
N ARG A 36 3.92 19.01 -8.64
CA ARG A 36 5.10 18.85 -9.49
C ARG A 36 5.84 17.56 -9.21
N ASN A 37 6.60 17.10 -10.18
CA ASN A 37 7.45 15.94 -10.04
C ASN A 37 8.63 16.24 -9.11
N VAL A 38 9.07 15.21 -8.41
CA VAL A 38 10.35 15.16 -7.70
C VAL A 38 11.29 14.24 -8.47
N VAL A 39 12.53 14.65 -8.63
CA VAL A 39 13.58 13.85 -9.27
C VAL A 39 14.46 13.26 -8.17
N ILE A 40 14.60 11.94 -8.19
CA ILE A 40 15.33 11.17 -7.19
C ILE A 40 16.56 10.56 -7.84
N ASP A 41 17.73 10.82 -7.27
CA ASP A 41 18.98 10.23 -7.72
C ASP A 41 19.04 8.73 -7.38
N LYS A 42 19.53 7.93 -8.30
CA LYS A 42 19.77 6.50 -8.08
C LYS A 42 21.26 6.20 -8.23
N LYS A 43 21.83 5.45 -7.30
CA LYS A 43 23.25 5.03 -7.34
C LYS A 43 23.61 4.27 -8.62
N PHE A 44 22.63 3.58 -9.21
CA PHE A 44 22.77 2.83 -10.46
C PHE A 44 21.51 3.04 -11.31
N GLY A 45 21.68 3.28 -12.60
CA GLY A 45 20.57 3.52 -13.54
C GLY A 45 20.20 4.98 -13.72
N SER A 46 19.04 5.23 -14.32
CA SER A 46 18.51 6.58 -14.54
C SER A 46 17.84 7.11 -13.28
N PRO A 47 17.84 8.45 -13.05
CA PRO A 47 17.06 9.05 -11.97
C PRO A 47 15.58 8.69 -12.07
N THR A 48 14.94 8.50 -10.93
CA THR A 48 13.49 8.30 -10.87
C THR A 48 12.77 9.63 -10.83
N VAL A 49 11.74 9.81 -11.66
CA VAL A 49 10.87 10.98 -11.68
C VAL A 49 9.49 10.55 -11.23
N THR A 50 8.97 11.14 -10.15
CA THR A 50 7.69 10.71 -9.58
C THR A 50 6.91 11.88 -8.98
N LYS A 51 5.58 11.72 -8.90
CA LYS A 51 4.65 12.52 -8.07
C LYS A 51 4.14 11.76 -6.86
N ASP A 52 4.43 10.47 -6.77
CA ASP A 52 3.98 9.67 -5.64
C ASP A 52 4.70 10.08 -4.35
N GLY A 53 3.89 10.44 -3.34
CA GLY A 53 4.39 10.92 -2.06
C GLY A 53 5.10 9.86 -1.23
N VAL A 54 4.71 8.59 -1.30
CA VAL A 54 5.38 7.52 -0.54
C VAL A 54 6.74 7.19 -1.14
N THR A 55 6.87 7.18 -2.45
CA THR A 55 8.16 6.98 -3.15
C THR A 55 9.13 8.10 -2.79
N VAL A 56 8.68 9.37 -2.83
CA VAL A 56 9.51 10.50 -2.41
C VAL A 56 9.92 10.36 -0.94
N ALA A 57 8.97 10.05 -0.06
CA ALA A 57 9.23 9.91 1.38
C ALA A 57 10.24 8.79 1.69
N LYS A 58 10.17 7.65 0.99
CA LYS A 58 11.07 6.51 1.18
C LYS A 58 12.53 6.86 0.87
N GLU A 59 12.79 7.75 -0.07
CA GLU A 59 14.15 8.10 -0.51
C GLU A 59 14.78 9.25 0.30
N VAL A 60 14.01 9.97 1.14
CA VAL A 60 14.57 11.03 1.97
C VAL A 60 15.38 10.45 3.11
N GLU A 61 16.67 10.75 3.12
CA GLU A 61 17.62 10.39 4.17
C GLU A 61 18.52 11.59 4.50
N LEU A 62 18.63 11.94 5.79
CA LEU A 62 19.35 13.14 6.24
C LEU A 62 20.66 12.77 6.91
N ALA A 63 21.67 13.62 6.76
CA ALA A 63 23.02 13.39 7.26
C ALA A 63 23.10 13.44 8.80
N ASP A 64 22.32 14.31 9.46
CA ASP A 64 22.24 14.37 10.94
C ASP A 64 21.32 13.25 11.44
N PRO A 65 21.78 12.33 12.31
CA PRO A 65 21.00 11.20 12.78
C PRO A 65 19.70 11.58 13.49
N ILE A 66 19.67 12.69 14.20
CA ILE A 66 18.48 13.14 14.96
C ILE A 66 17.47 13.80 14.00
N GLU A 67 17.93 14.62 13.06
CA GLU A 67 17.08 15.17 12.00
C GLU A 67 16.51 14.01 11.15
N ASN A 68 17.35 13.03 10.81
CA ASN A 68 16.90 11.84 10.07
C ASN A 68 15.84 11.04 10.83
N MET A 69 15.93 10.94 12.17
CA MET A 69 14.90 10.29 12.98
C MET A 69 13.55 11.00 12.85
N GLY A 70 13.52 12.35 12.82
CA GLY A 70 12.30 13.12 12.54
C GLY A 70 11.72 12.82 11.15
N ALA A 71 12.58 12.73 10.14
CA ALA A 71 12.17 12.34 8.80
C ALA A 71 11.62 10.90 8.76
N GLN A 72 12.28 9.94 9.41
CA GLN A 72 11.84 8.54 9.47
C GLN A 72 10.46 8.38 10.14
N MET A 73 10.15 9.16 11.18
CA MET A 73 8.81 9.15 11.80
C MET A 73 7.71 9.58 10.83
N VAL A 74 7.96 10.60 10.00
CA VAL A 74 6.98 11.03 8.96
C VAL A 74 6.95 10.06 7.78
N LYS A 75 8.08 9.45 7.44
CA LYS A 75 8.13 8.35 6.48
C LYS A 75 7.21 7.20 6.88
N GLU A 76 7.16 6.86 8.16
CA GLU A 76 6.24 5.85 8.71
C GLU A 76 4.77 6.25 8.50
N VAL A 77 4.42 7.55 8.63
CA VAL A 77 3.06 8.05 8.32
C VAL A 77 2.69 7.75 6.87
N ALA A 78 3.56 8.10 5.91
CA ALA A 78 3.32 7.87 4.49
C ALA A 78 3.20 6.37 4.18
N THR A 79 4.11 5.54 4.71
CA THR A 79 4.12 4.09 4.49
C THR A 79 2.86 3.43 5.04
N LYS A 80 2.46 3.74 6.30
CA LYS A 80 1.24 3.17 6.89
C LYS A 80 -0.03 3.62 6.18
N THR A 81 -0.05 4.83 5.63
CA THR A 81 -1.21 5.31 4.88
C THR A 81 -1.31 4.59 3.54
N SER A 82 -0.17 4.38 2.85
CA SER A 82 -0.11 3.54 1.65
C SER A 82 -0.58 2.10 1.94
N ASP A 83 -0.07 1.48 3.00
CA ASP A 83 -0.42 0.10 3.38
C ASP A 83 -1.93 -0.10 3.64
N LEU A 84 -2.60 0.89 4.27
CA LEU A 84 -3.99 0.77 4.71
C LEU A 84 -5.01 1.25 3.67
N ALA A 85 -4.66 2.28 2.91
CA ALA A 85 -5.59 2.95 2.01
C ALA A 85 -5.08 3.03 0.56
N GLY A 86 -3.80 2.73 0.33
CA GLY A 86 -3.15 2.72 -0.98
C GLY A 86 -2.96 4.10 -1.62
N ASP A 87 -3.47 5.16 -1.00
CA ASP A 87 -3.39 6.56 -1.46
C ASP A 87 -3.41 7.51 -0.25
N GLY A 88 -3.30 8.83 -0.49
CA GLY A 88 -3.36 9.87 0.53
C GLY A 88 -2.06 10.07 1.32
N THR A 89 -0.96 9.51 0.88
CA THR A 89 0.36 9.55 1.52
C THR A 89 0.88 10.99 1.67
N THR A 90 0.72 11.80 0.63
CA THR A 90 1.07 13.23 0.64
C THR A 90 0.21 14.02 1.62
N THR A 91 -1.12 13.80 1.62
CA THR A 91 -2.05 14.44 2.56
C THR A 91 -1.70 14.08 4.00
N ALA A 92 -1.41 12.81 4.28
CA ALA A 92 -1.00 12.34 5.61
C ALA A 92 0.30 13.01 6.08
N THR A 93 1.28 13.14 5.20
CA THR A 93 2.55 13.83 5.46
C THR A 93 2.34 15.31 5.79
N VAL A 94 1.51 16.03 5.01
CA VAL A 94 1.16 17.43 5.24
C VAL A 94 0.46 17.61 6.59
N LEU A 95 -0.50 16.72 6.90
CA LEU A 95 -1.21 16.75 8.19
C LEU A 95 -0.26 16.48 9.37
N ALA A 96 0.65 15.50 9.25
CA ALA A 96 1.62 15.18 10.30
C ALA A 96 2.54 16.37 10.60
N GLN A 97 3.07 17.02 9.56
CA GLN A 97 3.86 18.25 9.70
C GLN A 97 3.06 19.35 10.39
N ALA A 98 1.82 19.57 9.95
CA ALA A 98 0.97 20.62 10.50
C ALA A 98 0.64 20.41 11.99
N ILE A 99 0.24 19.18 12.35
CA ILE A 99 -0.07 18.82 13.74
C ILE A 99 1.17 18.98 14.61
N PHE A 100 2.32 18.48 14.16
CA PHE A 100 3.56 18.57 14.92
C PHE A 100 4.03 20.03 15.06
N ARG A 101 3.99 20.82 13.99
CA ARG A 101 4.37 22.24 13.99
C ARG A 101 3.51 23.08 14.93
N GLU A 102 2.18 22.92 14.87
CA GLU A 102 1.26 23.65 15.74
C GLU A 102 1.36 23.15 17.20
N GLY A 103 1.48 21.84 17.41
CA GLY A 103 1.66 21.27 18.74
C GLY A 103 2.95 21.71 19.41
N LEU A 104 4.06 21.74 18.69
CA LEU A 104 5.36 22.14 19.22
C LEU A 104 5.38 23.59 19.72
N LYS A 105 4.66 24.51 19.08
CA LYS A 105 4.50 25.90 19.57
C LYS A 105 3.90 25.92 20.98
N ASN A 106 2.90 25.10 21.22
CA ASN A 106 2.20 25.02 22.49
C ASN A 106 3.01 24.29 23.57
N VAL A 107 3.72 23.20 23.20
CA VAL A 107 4.65 22.51 24.13
C VAL A 107 5.78 23.45 24.55
N THR A 108 6.33 24.23 23.61
CA THR A 108 7.36 25.25 23.94
C THR A 108 6.82 26.37 24.83
N ALA A 109 5.54 26.69 24.72
CA ALA A 109 4.86 27.65 25.58
C ALA A 109 4.47 27.07 26.95
N GLY A 110 4.78 25.81 27.24
CA GLY A 110 4.58 25.17 28.55
C GLY A 110 3.32 24.31 28.68
N ALA A 111 2.57 24.09 27.62
CA ALA A 111 1.44 23.17 27.64
C ALA A 111 1.89 21.70 27.87
N ASN A 112 1.09 20.94 28.60
CA ASN A 112 1.38 19.53 28.92
C ASN A 112 1.22 18.65 27.66
N PRO A 113 2.29 18.05 27.15
CA PRO A 113 2.24 17.25 25.91
C PRO A 113 1.26 16.07 25.98
N MET A 114 1.10 15.45 27.15
CA MET A 114 0.20 14.31 27.34
C MET A 114 -1.28 14.72 27.28
N GLU A 115 -1.60 15.91 27.77
CA GLU A 115 -2.96 16.47 27.67
C GLU A 115 -3.24 16.95 26.25
N LEU A 116 -2.27 17.58 25.58
CA LEU A 116 -2.37 17.91 24.16
C LEU A 116 -2.69 16.65 23.33
N LYS A 117 -1.97 15.55 23.58
CA LYS A 117 -2.23 14.27 22.91
C LYS A 117 -3.67 13.80 23.13
N ARG A 118 -4.18 13.82 24.36
CA ARG A 118 -5.58 13.42 24.64
C ARG A 118 -6.59 14.28 23.87
N GLY A 119 -6.32 15.60 23.79
CA GLY A 119 -7.15 16.53 23.02
C GLY A 119 -7.11 16.23 21.51
N ILE A 120 -5.93 15.94 20.98
CA ILE A 120 -5.73 15.50 19.59
C ILE A 120 -6.51 14.23 19.32
N ASP A 121 -6.37 13.21 20.17
CA ASP A 121 -7.05 11.92 20.00
C ASP A 121 -8.58 12.09 19.97
N LYS A 122 -9.16 12.87 20.89
CA LYS A 122 -10.60 13.19 20.93
C LYS A 122 -11.07 13.94 19.66
N ALA A 123 -10.28 14.88 19.19
CA ALA A 123 -10.59 15.65 17.98
C ALA A 123 -10.58 14.77 16.73
N VAL A 124 -9.60 13.89 16.60
CA VAL A 124 -9.49 12.96 15.48
C VAL A 124 -10.66 11.97 15.46
N GLU A 125 -11.02 11.41 16.62
CA GLU A 125 -12.18 10.51 16.74
C GLU A 125 -13.47 11.20 16.28
N ALA A 126 -13.71 12.44 16.73
CA ALA A 126 -14.88 13.22 16.34
C ALA A 126 -14.90 13.50 14.83
N LEU A 127 -13.76 13.88 14.24
CA LEU A 127 -13.64 14.14 12.80
C LEU A 127 -13.84 12.88 11.97
N VAL A 128 -13.29 11.74 12.39
CA VAL A 128 -13.46 10.45 11.69
C VAL A 128 -14.93 10.03 11.67
N ASN A 129 -15.65 10.22 12.77
CA ASN A 129 -17.08 9.93 12.84
C ASN A 129 -17.90 10.86 11.94
N GLU A 130 -17.54 12.16 11.88
CA GLU A 130 -18.22 13.13 11.00
C GLU A 130 -17.89 12.87 9.51
N LEU A 131 -16.64 12.49 9.18
CA LEU A 131 -16.26 12.07 7.81
C LEU A 131 -17.08 10.86 7.35
N LYS A 132 -17.27 9.86 8.21
CA LYS A 132 -18.13 8.71 7.91
C LYS A 132 -19.59 9.12 7.70
N ALA A 133 -20.09 10.08 8.48
CA ALA A 133 -21.45 10.61 8.33
C ALA A 133 -21.61 11.47 7.06
N LEU A 134 -20.53 12.12 6.59
CA LEU A 134 -20.50 12.89 5.35
C LEU A 134 -20.39 11.99 4.10
N SER A 135 -19.88 10.78 4.27
CA SER A 135 -19.60 9.83 3.18
C SER A 135 -20.86 9.45 2.42
N VAL A 136 -20.75 9.38 1.10
CA VAL A 136 -21.79 8.92 0.19
C VAL A 136 -21.30 7.64 -0.49
N PRO A 137 -22.08 6.54 -0.50
CA PRO A 137 -21.72 5.34 -1.24
C PRO A 137 -21.49 5.61 -2.72
N THR A 138 -20.54 4.93 -3.35
CA THR A 138 -20.32 5.00 -4.80
C THR A 138 -21.53 4.48 -5.55
N SER A 139 -22.04 5.26 -6.53
CA SER A 139 -23.29 4.97 -7.25
C SER A 139 -23.09 4.23 -8.57
N GLY A 140 -21.85 3.83 -8.90
CA GLY A 140 -21.57 3.05 -10.11
C GLY A 140 -20.32 3.46 -10.87
N LYS A 141 -20.24 3.06 -12.14
CA LYS A 141 -19.08 3.22 -13.03
C LYS A 141 -18.54 4.66 -13.10
N LYS A 142 -19.45 5.65 -13.07
CA LYS A 142 -19.06 7.07 -13.16
C LYS A 142 -18.22 7.52 -11.97
N ASP A 143 -18.67 7.23 -10.74
CA ASP A 143 -17.96 7.64 -9.54
C ASP A 143 -16.61 6.93 -9.43
N ILE A 144 -16.59 5.63 -9.80
CA ILE A 144 -15.36 4.84 -9.86
C ILE A 144 -14.35 5.45 -10.84
N ALA A 145 -14.82 5.83 -12.05
CA ALA A 145 -13.95 6.48 -13.04
C ALA A 145 -13.45 7.84 -12.55
N GLN A 146 -14.26 8.60 -11.81
CA GLN A 146 -13.87 9.90 -11.26
C GLN A 146 -12.80 9.75 -10.15
N VAL A 147 -13.00 8.82 -9.20
CA VAL A 147 -11.98 8.51 -8.18
C VAL A 147 -10.67 8.09 -8.83
N GLY A 148 -10.73 7.14 -9.78
CA GLY A 148 -9.56 6.69 -10.51
C GLY A 148 -8.87 7.82 -11.29
N THR A 149 -9.62 8.74 -11.88
CA THR A 149 -9.09 9.91 -12.58
C THR A 149 -8.33 10.84 -11.63
N ILE A 150 -8.93 11.17 -10.47
CA ILE A 150 -8.31 12.08 -9.49
C ILE A 150 -7.03 11.46 -8.92
N SER A 151 -7.07 10.21 -8.50
CA SER A 151 -5.89 9.50 -7.96
C SER A 151 -4.80 9.29 -9.01
N ALA A 152 -5.19 9.13 -10.30
CA ALA A 152 -4.26 9.08 -11.43
C ALA A 152 -3.77 10.47 -11.90
N ASN A 153 -3.75 11.49 -11.06
CA ASN A 153 -3.32 12.86 -11.41
C ASN A 153 -4.10 13.50 -12.58
N ASN A 154 -5.43 13.35 -12.58
CA ASN A 154 -6.35 13.80 -13.62
C ASN A 154 -6.25 13.06 -14.97
N ASP A 155 -5.69 11.85 -14.99
CA ASP A 155 -5.69 11.00 -16.17
C ASP A 155 -7.03 10.27 -16.32
N SER A 156 -7.90 10.80 -17.17
CA SER A 156 -9.24 10.25 -17.39
C SER A 156 -9.23 8.91 -18.13
N GLU A 157 -8.17 8.57 -18.85
CA GLU A 157 -8.05 7.28 -19.54
C GLU A 157 -7.82 6.16 -18.52
N ILE A 158 -6.93 6.39 -17.55
CA ILE A 158 -6.70 5.47 -16.43
C ILE A 158 -7.97 5.28 -15.62
N GLY A 159 -8.67 6.38 -15.26
CA GLY A 159 -9.92 6.28 -14.51
C GLY A 159 -10.99 5.46 -15.21
N LYS A 160 -11.18 5.65 -16.52
CA LYS A 160 -12.12 4.86 -17.33
C LYS A 160 -11.72 3.39 -17.39
N LEU A 161 -10.44 3.11 -17.58
CA LEU A 161 -9.90 1.77 -17.67
C LEU A 161 -10.13 0.97 -16.37
N ILE A 162 -9.87 1.59 -15.22
CA ILE A 162 -10.13 0.98 -13.90
C ILE A 162 -11.63 0.72 -13.70
N ALA A 163 -12.48 1.68 -14.06
CA ALA A 163 -13.93 1.51 -13.96
C ALA A 163 -14.46 0.38 -14.86
N GLU A 164 -13.89 0.22 -16.06
CA GLU A 164 -14.19 -0.90 -16.95
C GLU A 164 -13.69 -2.23 -16.38
N ALA A 165 -12.48 -2.26 -15.82
CA ALA A 165 -11.93 -3.45 -15.17
C ALA A 165 -12.83 -3.89 -14.01
N MET A 166 -13.23 -2.96 -13.13
CA MET A 166 -14.13 -3.26 -12.00
C MET A 166 -15.53 -3.72 -12.44
N GLU A 167 -16.04 -3.20 -13.55
CA GLU A 167 -17.31 -3.66 -14.11
C GLU A 167 -17.22 -5.11 -14.61
N LYS A 168 -16.10 -5.48 -15.25
CA LYS A 168 -15.86 -6.85 -15.77
C LYS A 168 -15.71 -7.90 -14.67
N VAL A 169 -14.93 -7.59 -13.63
CA VAL A 169 -14.64 -8.56 -12.56
C VAL A 169 -15.56 -8.42 -11.34
N GLY A 170 -16.34 -7.34 -11.26
CA GLY A 170 -17.22 -7.06 -10.12
C GLY A 170 -16.48 -6.47 -8.91
N LYS A 171 -17.24 -6.20 -7.84
CA LYS A 171 -16.72 -5.53 -6.62
C LYS A 171 -15.67 -6.36 -5.88
N GLU A 172 -15.84 -7.68 -5.87
CA GLU A 172 -14.94 -8.65 -5.23
C GLU A 172 -13.86 -9.17 -6.18
N GLY A 173 -13.88 -8.72 -7.44
CA GLY A 173 -12.96 -9.18 -8.47
C GLY A 173 -11.56 -8.61 -8.31
N VAL A 174 -10.60 -9.32 -8.86
CA VAL A 174 -9.18 -8.97 -8.77
C VAL A 174 -8.76 -8.21 -10.01
N ILE A 175 -8.03 -7.11 -9.78
CA ILE A 175 -7.38 -6.34 -10.86
C ILE A 175 -5.90 -6.30 -10.55
N THR A 176 -5.07 -6.69 -11.51
CA THR A 176 -3.60 -6.62 -11.44
C THR A 176 -3.08 -5.66 -12.51
N VAL A 177 -1.90 -5.11 -12.25
CA VAL A 177 -1.24 -4.18 -13.17
C VAL A 177 0.08 -4.80 -13.61
N GLU A 178 0.26 -4.93 -14.92
CA GLU A 178 1.46 -5.52 -15.53
C GLU A 178 2.08 -4.55 -16.54
N GLU A 179 3.37 -4.75 -16.82
CA GLU A 179 4.06 -4.02 -17.87
C GLU A 179 3.72 -4.60 -19.24
N ALA A 180 3.29 -3.75 -20.16
CA ALA A 180 3.09 -4.15 -21.55
C ALA A 180 4.40 -4.20 -22.31
N LYS A 181 4.47 -5.04 -23.35
CA LYS A 181 5.58 -5.02 -24.31
C LYS A 181 5.44 -3.91 -25.36
N GLY A 182 4.28 -3.28 -25.45
CA GLY A 182 3.92 -2.26 -26.41
C GLY A 182 3.77 -0.87 -25.79
N LEU A 183 3.38 0.11 -26.63
CA LEU A 183 3.15 1.50 -26.21
C LEU A 183 1.75 1.74 -25.64
N ALA A 184 0.77 0.92 -26.04
CA ALA A 184 -0.62 1.06 -25.62
C ALA A 184 -0.86 0.45 -24.25
N THR A 185 -1.75 1.08 -23.47
CA THR A 185 -2.26 0.50 -22.24
C THR A 185 -3.55 -0.23 -22.57
N GLU A 186 -3.65 -1.51 -22.19
CA GLU A 186 -4.73 -2.41 -22.57
C GLU A 186 -5.30 -3.12 -21.34
N LEU A 187 -6.57 -3.55 -21.43
CA LEU A 187 -7.27 -4.29 -20.40
C LEU A 187 -7.67 -5.67 -20.92
N ASP A 188 -7.09 -6.70 -20.30
CA ASP A 188 -7.46 -8.09 -20.54
C ASP A 188 -8.22 -8.67 -19.34
N THR A 189 -9.02 -9.71 -19.58
CA THR A 189 -9.66 -10.50 -18.53
C THR A 189 -9.29 -11.95 -18.73
N VAL A 190 -8.69 -12.56 -17.71
CA VAL A 190 -8.17 -13.92 -17.74
C VAL A 190 -8.76 -14.76 -16.60
N GLU A 191 -8.69 -16.09 -16.77
CA GLU A 191 -9.03 -17.01 -15.68
C GLU A 191 -8.03 -16.85 -14.54
N GLY A 192 -8.52 -16.69 -13.32
CA GLY A 192 -7.65 -16.47 -12.17
C GLY A 192 -8.42 -16.28 -10.88
N MET A 193 -7.72 -16.23 -9.78
CA MET A 193 -8.31 -15.94 -8.47
C MET A 193 -7.29 -15.37 -7.49
N GLN A 194 -7.79 -14.65 -6.49
CA GLN A 194 -7.01 -14.21 -5.33
C GLN A 194 -7.56 -14.82 -4.05
N PHE A 195 -6.66 -15.14 -3.13
CA PHE A 195 -7.03 -15.54 -1.77
C PHE A 195 -6.13 -14.87 -0.73
N ASP A 196 -6.68 -14.68 0.46
CA ASP A 196 -6.13 -13.93 1.57
C ASP A 196 -5.07 -14.72 2.37
N ARG A 197 -3.96 -15.06 1.71
CA ARG A 197 -2.76 -15.64 2.31
C ARG A 197 -1.53 -15.12 1.57
N GLY A 198 -0.65 -14.44 2.28
CA GLY A 198 0.62 -13.98 1.75
C GLY A 198 1.75 -14.98 1.93
N TYR A 199 2.97 -14.57 1.57
CA TYR A 199 4.14 -15.42 1.70
C TYR A 199 4.48 -15.75 3.15
N LEU A 200 4.96 -16.98 3.38
CA LEU A 200 5.37 -17.45 4.72
C LEU A 200 6.69 -16.84 5.21
N SER A 201 7.46 -16.24 4.31
CA SER A 201 8.71 -15.59 4.65
C SER A 201 8.99 -14.42 3.72
N PRO A 202 9.40 -13.24 4.23
CA PRO A 202 9.84 -12.12 3.41
C PRO A 202 11.03 -12.45 2.49
N TYR A 203 11.79 -13.49 2.81
CA TYR A 203 12.90 -13.95 1.97
C TYR A 203 12.44 -14.55 0.63
N PHE A 204 11.15 -14.83 0.43
CA PHE A 204 10.61 -15.22 -0.86
C PHE A 204 10.40 -14.05 -1.82
N VAL A 205 10.42 -12.82 -1.35
CA VAL A 205 10.28 -11.60 -2.16
C VAL A 205 11.26 -11.58 -3.32
N THR A 206 10.77 -11.27 -4.51
CA THR A 206 11.55 -11.12 -5.75
C THR A 206 11.61 -9.68 -6.22
N ASP A 207 10.59 -8.88 -5.85
CA ASP A 207 10.52 -7.44 -6.07
C ASP A 207 10.56 -6.70 -4.72
N PRO A 208 11.74 -6.20 -4.28
CA PRO A 208 11.85 -5.52 -2.99
C PRO A 208 11.15 -4.15 -2.94
N GLU A 209 10.89 -3.51 -4.09
CA GLU A 209 10.23 -2.21 -4.13
C GLU A 209 8.73 -2.37 -3.84
N ALA A 210 8.09 -3.36 -4.45
CA ALA A 210 6.70 -3.72 -4.20
C ALA A 210 6.51 -4.65 -2.99
N MET A 211 7.59 -5.23 -2.43
CA MET A 211 7.53 -6.29 -1.41
C MET A 211 6.71 -7.50 -1.86
N GLU A 212 6.87 -7.91 -3.12
CA GLU A 212 6.14 -9.01 -3.75
C GLU A 212 7.07 -10.16 -4.16
N ALA A 213 6.53 -11.38 -4.11
CA ALA A 213 7.13 -12.55 -4.75
C ALA A 213 6.37 -12.84 -6.05
N VAL A 214 7.03 -12.56 -7.17
CA VAL A 214 6.48 -12.77 -8.51
C VAL A 214 7.08 -14.03 -9.12
N LEU A 215 6.24 -14.97 -9.53
CA LEU A 215 6.61 -16.23 -10.15
C LEU A 215 6.03 -16.32 -11.56
N GLU A 216 6.90 -16.34 -12.57
CA GLU A 216 6.51 -16.43 -13.98
C GLU A 216 6.45 -17.89 -14.45
N SER A 217 5.30 -18.30 -14.96
CA SER A 217 5.02 -19.66 -15.42
C SER A 217 5.33 -20.76 -14.39
N PRO A 218 4.90 -20.59 -13.11
CA PRO A 218 5.24 -21.51 -12.05
C PRO A 218 4.50 -22.85 -12.16
N TYR A 219 5.11 -23.88 -11.56
CA TYR A 219 4.36 -25.02 -11.03
C TYR A 219 3.73 -24.65 -9.70
N ILE A 220 2.57 -25.26 -9.38
CA ILE A 220 1.81 -25.02 -8.17
C ILE A 220 1.57 -26.35 -7.47
N LEU A 221 2.23 -26.56 -6.35
CA LEU A 221 2.00 -27.70 -5.47
C LEU A 221 0.87 -27.36 -4.50
N ILE A 222 -0.18 -28.17 -4.49
CA ILE A 222 -1.36 -28.00 -3.65
C ILE A 222 -1.44 -29.17 -2.69
N HIS A 223 -1.29 -28.91 -1.38
CA HIS A 223 -1.26 -29.95 -0.35
C HIS A 223 -2.21 -29.60 0.81
N ASP A 224 -2.95 -30.59 1.29
CA ASP A 224 -3.99 -30.41 2.33
C ASP A 224 -3.46 -30.43 3.77
N LYS A 225 -2.22 -30.90 3.98
CA LYS A 225 -1.57 -31.02 5.28
C LYS A 225 -0.40 -30.06 5.44
N LYS A 226 0.16 -30.05 6.64
CA LYS A 226 1.40 -29.33 6.94
C LYS A 226 2.61 -30.02 6.33
N ILE A 227 3.58 -29.22 5.88
CA ILE A 227 4.88 -29.68 5.39
C ILE A 227 5.95 -29.19 6.37
N SER A 228 6.48 -30.10 7.17
CA SER A 228 7.57 -29.81 8.12
C SER A 228 8.87 -30.54 7.79
N SER A 229 8.78 -31.68 7.10
CA SER A 229 9.90 -32.54 6.71
C SER A 229 10.33 -32.31 5.27
N MET A 230 11.62 -32.07 5.06
CA MET A 230 12.20 -31.99 3.71
C MET A 230 12.17 -33.31 2.97
N LYS A 231 12.21 -34.44 3.66
CA LYS A 231 12.26 -35.77 3.04
C LYS A 231 11.06 -36.03 2.12
N GLU A 232 9.87 -35.57 2.52
CA GLU A 232 8.65 -35.76 1.74
C GLU A 232 8.58 -34.82 0.53
N LEU A 233 9.15 -33.62 0.66
CA LEU A 233 9.12 -32.57 -0.37
C LEU A 233 10.25 -32.74 -1.41
N LEU A 234 11.37 -33.34 -1.02
CA LEU A 234 12.58 -33.43 -1.84
C LEU A 234 12.37 -33.99 -3.25
N PRO A 235 11.60 -35.09 -3.45
CA PRO A 235 11.39 -35.65 -4.79
C PRO A 235 10.68 -34.68 -5.76
N VAL A 236 9.79 -33.84 -5.24
CA VAL A 236 9.10 -32.81 -6.04
C VAL A 236 10.06 -31.67 -6.36
N LEU A 237 10.84 -31.21 -5.37
CA LEU A 237 11.78 -30.12 -5.56
C LEU A 237 12.87 -30.47 -6.60
N GLU A 238 13.39 -31.70 -6.60
CA GLU A 238 14.36 -32.15 -7.58
C GLU A 238 13.80 -32.10 -9.02
N LYS A 239 12.57 -32.58 -9.22
CA LYS A 239 11.90 -32.53 -10.52
C LYS A 239 11.65 -31.09 -10.99
N VAL A 240 11.20 -30.21 -10.07
CA VAL A 240 10.98 -28.79 -10.38
C VAL A 240 12.30 -28.09 -10.68
N ALA A 241 13.35 -28.33 -9.89
CA ALA A 241 14.68 -27.77 -10.14
C ALA A 241 15.23 -28.16 -11.52
N GLN A 242 15.06 -29.42 -11.93
CA GLN A 242 15.45 -29.91 -13.26
C GLN A 242 14.67 -29.21 -14.38
N SER A 243 13.41 -28.83 -14.15
CA SER A 243 12.60 -28.11 -15.14
C SER A 243 13.01 -26.65 -15.32
N GLY A 244 13.74 -26.05 -14.36
CA GLY A 244 14.11 -24.64 -14.34
C GLY A 244 12.97 -23.66 -14.07
N LYS A 245 11.74 -24.14 -13.87
CA LYS A 245 10.56 -23.31 -13.59
C LYS A 245 10.43 -22.99 -12.10
N PRO A 246 9.80 -21.85 -11.75
CA PRO A 246 9.46 -21.54 -10.36
C PRO A 246 8.43 -22.52 -9.78
N LEU A 247 8.38 -22.60 -8.46
CA LEU A 247 7.42 -23.37 -7.69
C LEU A 247 6.69 -22.51 -6.68
N LEU A 248 5.35 -22.53 -6.71
CA LEU A 248 4.51 -22.10 -5.59
C LEU A 248 4.09 -23.34 -4.79
N ILE A 249 4.24 -23.28 -3.48
CA ILE A 249 3.74 -24.29 -2.55
C ILE A 249 2.56 -23.71 -1.79
N ILE A 250 1.38 -24.33 -1.92
CA ILE A 250 0.18 -24.03 -1.17
C ILE A 250 -0.11 -25.22 -0.26
N ALA A 251 0.09 -25.07 1.04
CA ALA A 251 -0.12 -26.14 2.01
C ALA A 251 -0.85 -25.61 3.24
N GLU A 252 -1.38 -26.50 4.10
CA GLU A 252 -1.95 -26.06 5.37
C GLU A 252 -0.99 -25.16 6.15
N ASP A 253 0.27 -25.54 6.21
CA ASP A 253 1.40 -24.74 6.68
C ASP A 253 2.70 -25.31 6.10
N VAL A 254 3.75 -24.47 6.01
CA VAL A 254 5.12 -24.92 5.74
C VAL A 254 6.01 -24.39 6.85
N GLU A 255 6.57 -25.27 7.66
CA GLU A 255 7.25 -24.88 8.88
C GLU A 255 8.57 -25.68 9.11
N GLY A 256 9.32 -25.28 10.12
CA GLY A 256 10.51 -26.01 10.57
C GLY A 256 11.60 -26.15 9.51
N GLU A 257 12.12 -27.38 9.34
CA GLU A 257 13.21 -27.71 8.42
C GLU A 257 12.81 -27.42 6.96
N ALA A 258 11.56 -27.69 6.58
CA ALA A 258 11.09 -27.49 5.22
C ALA A 258 11.16 -26.01 4.82
N LEU A 259 10.60 -25.12 5.65
CA LEU A 259 10.62 -23.68 5.37
C LEU A 259 12.06 -23.13 5.34
N ALA A 260 12.88 -23.48 6.32
CA ALA A 260 14.27 -23.04 6.38
C ALA A 260 15.06 -23.45 5.13
N THR A 261 14.89 -24.69 4.68
CA THR A 261 15.58 -25.20 3.49
C THR A 261 15.10 -24.52 2.20
N LEU A 262 13.80 -24.28 2.05
CA LEU A 262 13.26 -23.52 0.92
C LEU A 262 13.84 -22.11 0.85
N VAL A 263 13.88 -21.39 1.98
CA VAL A 263 14.47 -20.05 2.09
C VAL A 263 15.95 -20.07 1.70
N VAL A 264 16.74 -21.00 2.25
CA VAL A 264 18.18 -21.10 1.95
C VAL A 264 18.43 -21.38 0.47
N ASN A 265 17.67 -22.29 -0.16
CA ASN A 265 17.82 -22.61 -1.58
C ASN A 265 17.38 -21.43 -2.48
N LYS A 266 16.34 -20.70 -2.09
CA LYS A 266 15.94 -19.47 -2.79
C LYS A 266 17.03 -18.41 -2.71
N LEU A 267 17.61 -18.16 -1.53
CA LEU A 267 18.68 -17.17 -1.35
C LEU A 267 19.96 -17.55 -2.12
N ARG A 268 20.26 -18.84 -2.24
CA ARG A 268 21.36 -19.34 -3.07
C ARG A 268 21.10 -19.31 -4.57
N GLY A 269 19.86 -18.99 -4.99
CA GLY A 269 19.47 -18.99 -6.41
C GLY A 269 19.35 -20.38 -7.03
N THR A 270 19.41 -21.46 -6.24
CA THR A 270 19.28 -22.83 -6.73
C THR A 270 17.84 -23.23 -6.99
N LEU A 271 16.89 -22.57 -6.34
CA LEU A 271 15.46 -22.81 -6.50
C LEU A 271 14.69 -21.48 -6.51
N LYS A 272 13.82 -21.30 -7.50
CA LYS A 272 12.86 -20.21 -7.55
C LYS A 272 11.57 -20.69 -6.88
N VAL A 273 11.36 -20.34 -5.62
CA VAL A 273 10.24 -20.90 -4.84
C VAL A 273 9.62 -19.84 -3.94
N ALA A 274 8.31 -19.97 -3.72
CA ALA A 274 7.59 -19.31 -2.65
C ALA A 274 6.62 -20.31 -2.00
N ALA A 275 6.27 -20.07 -0.74
CA ALA A 275 5.33 -20.89 0.00
C ALA A 275 4.32 -20.01 0.71
N VAL A 276 3.05 -20.44 0.67
CA VAL A 276 1.91 -19.76 1.29
C VAL A 276 1.03 -20.75 2.04
N LYS A 277 0.27 -20.26 3.01
CA LYS A 277 -0.76 -21.09 3.67
C LYS A 277 -1.96 -21.28 2.76
N ALA A 278 -2.57 -22.45 2.83
CA ALA A 278 -3.84 -22.72 2.19
C ALA A 278 -4.95 -21.82 2.78
N PRO A 279 -5.83 -21.27 1.92
CA PRO A 279 -6.95 -20.47 2.38
C PRO A 279 -8.01 -21.30 3.10
N GLY A 280 -8.72 -20.70 4.07
CA GLY A 280 -9.79 -21.34 4.82
C GLY A 280 -9.30 -22.32 5.90
N PHE A 281 -10.27 -23.02 6.54
CA PHE A 281 -10.06 -23.99 7.60
C PHE A 281 -10.98 -25.20 7.42
N GLY A 282 -10.55 -26.38 7.88
CA GLY A 282 -11.34 -27.60 7.83
C GLY A 282 -11.80 -27.95 6.42
N ASP A 283 -13.08 -28.35 6.28
CA ASP A 283 -13.64 -28.73 4.98
C ASP A 283 -13.67 -27.59 3.95
N ARG A 284 -13.81 -26.34 4.41
CA ARG A 284 -13.70 -25.17 3.51
C ARG A 284 -12.33 -25.06 2.88
N ARG A 285 -11.27 -25.37 3.61
CA ARG A 285 -9.91 -25.40 3.06
C ARG A 285 -9.81 -26.41 1.93
N LYS A 286 -10.32 -27.64 2.12
CA LYS A 286 -10.31 -28.70 1.10
C LYS A 286 -11.04 -28.24 -0.16
N GLU A 287 -12.18 -27.59 0.00
CA GLU A 287 -12.97 -27.08 -1.11
C GLU A 287 -12.28 -25.94 -1.86
N MET A 288 -11.59 -25.03 -1.15
CA MET A 288 -10.82 -23.95 -1.77
C MET A 288 -9.56 -24.50 -2.47
N LEU A 289 -8.88 -25.49 -1.90
CA LEU A 289 -7.76 -26.16 -2.57
C LEU A 289 -8.23 -26.88 -3.84
N ARG A 290 -9.44 -27.45 -3.85
CA ARG A 290 -10.04 -28.04 -5.05
C ARG A 290 -10.36 -26.98 -6.11
N ASP A 291 -10.84 -25.80 -5.70
CA ASP A 291 -11.08 -24.69 -6.64
C ASP A 291 -9.78 -24.25 -7.30
N ILE A 292 -8.69 -24.09 -6.51
CA ILE A 292 -7.36 -23.76 -7.00
C ILE A 292 -6.82 -24.85 -7.94
N ALA A 293 -7.00 -26.13 -7.60
CA ALA A 293 -6.58 -27.26 -8.42
C ALA A 293 -7.27 -27.24 -9.80
N ILE A 294 -8.58 -27.03 -9.82
CA ILE A 294 -9.35 -26.93 -11.08
C ILE A 294 -8.91 -25.72 -11.92
N LEU A 295 -8.70 -24.55 -11.27
CA LEU A 295 -8.25 -23.35 -11.94
C LEU A 295 -6.88 -23.51 -12.60
N THR A 296 -6.00 -24.31 -12.02
CA THR A 296 -4.60 -24.46 -12.45
C THR A 296 -4.29 -25.75 -13.22
N GLU A 297 -5.31 -26.58 -13.49
CA GLU A 297 -5.17 -27.94 -14.07
C GLU A 297 -4.28 -28.87 -13.21
N GLY A 298 -4.26 -28.63 -11.89
CA GLY A 298 -3.52 -29.44 -10.93
C GLY A 298 -4.41 -30.40 -10.15
N GLN A 299 -3.79 -31.08 -9.18
CA GLN A 299 -4.49 -31.94 -8.23
C GLN A 299 -4.10 -31.57 -6.79
N THR A 300 -5.06 -31.70 -5.87
CA THR A 300 -4.73 -31.59 -4.45
C THR A 300 -4.06 -32.88 -4.00
N ILE A 301 -2.82 -32.80 -3.54
CA ILE A 301 -2.07 -33.90 -2.98
C ILE A 301 -2.59 -34.14 -1.56
N SER A 302 -3.32 -35.23 -1.38
CA SER A 302 -3.94 -35.63 -0.12
C SER A 302 -3.91 -37.13 0.05
N GLU A 303 -3.55 -37.59 1.23
CA GLU A 303 -3.58 -39.01 1.58
C GLU A 303 -5.02 -39.58 1.61
N GLU A 304 -6.02 -38.73 1.85
CA GLU A 304 -7.43 -39.14 1.83
C GLU A 304 -7.88 -39.60 0.44
N VAL A 305 -7.27 -39.04 -0.62
CA VAL A 305 -7.52 -39.45 -2.01
C VAL A 305 -6.42 -40.38 -2.56
N GLY A 306 -5.55 -40.88 -1.68
CA GLY A 306 -4.52 -41.87 -2.05
C GLY A 306 -3.22 -41.29 -2.60
N PHE A 307 -3.03 -39.96 -2.61
CA PHE A 307 -1.81 -39.30 -3.08
C PHE A 307 -0.90 -38.90 -1.90
N LYS A 308 0.34 -39.41 -1.90
CA LYS A 308 1.38 -39.00 -0.96
C LYS A 308 2.30 -37.98 -1.60
N LEU A 309 2.76 -37.01 -0.82
CA LEU A 309 3.63 -35.94 -1.29
C LEU A 309 4.95 -36.46 -1.89
N GLU A 310 5.54 -37.48 -1.30
CA GLU A 310 6.77 -38.15 -1.77
C GLU A 310 6.66 -38.77 -3.17
N ASN A 311 5.44 -39.10 -3.61
CA ASN A 311 5.17 -39.72 -4.93
C ASN A 311 4.70 -38.71 -5.98
N ALA A 312 4.53 -37.45 -5.64
CA ALA A 312 4.05 -36.44 -6.56
C ALA A 312 5.04 -36.22 -7.72
N THR A 313 4.47 -36.02 -8.90
CA THR A 313 5.20 -35.72 -10.12
C THR A 313 4.79 -34.35 -10.67
N LEU A 314 5.43 -33.89 -11.73
CA LEU A 314 5.06 -32.62 -12.36
C LEU A 314 3.64 -32.61 -12.95
N ASN A 315 3.05 -33.79 -13.21
CA ASN A 315 1.72 -33.92 -13.80
C ASN A 315 0.59 -33.57 -12.82
N GLU A 316 0.80 -33.77 -11.54
CA GLU A 316 -0.16 -33.43 -10.49
C GLU A 316 -0.05 -31.95 -10.08
N LEU A 317 1.03 -31.26 -10.44
CA LEU A 317 1.22 -29.85 -10.13
C LEU A 317 0.37 -28.96 -11.03
N GLY A 318 -0.32 -28.01 -10.42
CA GLY A 318 -0.99 -26.95 -11.17
C GLY A 318 -0.01 -26.03 -11.90
N GLN A 319 -0.50 -25.27 -12.86
CA GLN A 319 0.26 -24.29 -13.61
C GLN A 319 -0.54 -23.02 -13.82
N ALA A 320 0.15 -21.88 -13.88
CA ALA A 320 -0.43 -20.59 -14.25
C ALA A 320 0.57 -19.81 -15.11
N LYS A 321 0.12 -18.76 -15.78
CA LYS A 321 1.01 -17.84 -16.48
C LYS A 321 1.85 -17.03 -15.48
N ARG A 322 1.22 -16.59 -14.39
CA ARG A 322 1.89 -15.78 -13.36
C ARG A 322 1.24 -15.99 -12.00
N VAL A 323 2.03 -15.87 -10.94
CA VAL A 323 1.55 -15.77 -9.56
C VAL A 323 2.24 -14.60 -8.90
N VAL A 324 1.44 -13.76 -8.22
CA VAL A 324 1.91 -12.62 -7.42
C VAL A 324 1.51 -12.85 -5.97
N ILE A 325 2.46 -12.72 -5.06
CA ILE A 325 2.25 -12.96 -3.63
C ILE A 325 2.79 -11.74 -2.87
N ASP A 326 1.90 -11.04 -2.21
CA ASP A 326 2.24 -9.99 -1.25
C ASP A 326 2.26 -10.54 0.19
N LYS A 327 2.34 -9.66 1.20
CA LYS A 327 2.33 -10.05 2.62
C LYS A 327 1.00 -10.65 3.08
N ASP A 328 -0.11 -10.32 2.41
CA ASP A 328 -1.47 -10.63 2.82
C ASP A 328 -2.20 -11.56 1.84
N ASN A 329 -1.85 -11.50 0.54
CA ASN A 329 -2.60 -12.14 -0.54
C ASN A 329 -1.74 -12.96 -1.48
N THR A 330 -2.37 -13.92 -2.16
CA THR A 330 -1.82 -14.66 -3.29
C THR A 330 -2.78 -14.55 -4.47
N THR A 331 -2.30 -14.04 -5.60
CA THR A 331 -3.05 -13.88 -6.85
C THR A 331 -2.51 -14.83 -7.91
N ILE A 332 -3.36 -15.71 -8.41
CA ILE A 332 -3.09 -16.61 -9.54
C ILE A 332 -3.69 -15.97 -10.79
N VAL A 333 -2.86 -15.69 -11.79
CA VAL A 333 -3.24 -15.04 -13.04
C VAL A 333 -3.08 -16.03 -14.18
N ASP A 334 -4.12 -16.20 -15.00
CA ASP A 334 -4.16 -17.06 -16.18
C ASP A 334 -3.77 -18.50 -15.84
N GLY A 335 -4.57 -19.12 -14.97
CA GLY A 335 -4.45 -20.55 -14.63
C GLY A 335 -4.69 -21.44 -15.85
N LYS A 336 -3.97 -22.56 -15.92
CA LYS A 336 -4.04 -23.51 -17.06
C LYS A 336 -5.29 -24.41 -17.05
N GLY A 337 -6.21 -24.21 -16.10
CA GLY A 337 -7.45 -24.98 -16.00
C GLY A 337 -8.32 -24.87 -17.24
N LYS A 338 -8.96 -25.97 -17.59
CA LYS A 338 -9.89 -26.00 -18.73
C LYS A 338 -11.14 -25.21 -18.40
N LYS A 339 -11.56 -24.34 -19.31
CA LYS A 339 -12.77 -23.50 -19.13
C LYS A 339 -14.01 -24.31 -18.76
N ASP A 340 -14.20 -25.47 -19.40
CA ASP A 340 -15.34 -26.35 -19.12
C ASP A 340 -15.31 -26.88 -17.67
N SER A 341 -14.12 -27.23 -17.15
CA SER A 341 -13.93 -27.69 -15.78
C SER A 341 -14.22 -26.56 -14.78
N ILE A 342 -13.76 -25.34 -15.08
CA ILE A 342 -14.01 -24.16 -14.24
C ILE A 342 -15.51 -23.83 -14.25
N GLN A 343 -16.17 -23.82 -15.41
CA GLN A 343 -17.61 -23.59 -15.51
C GLN A 343 -18.44 -24.68 -14.81
N GLY A 344 -18.02 -25.95 -14.92
CA GLY A 344 -18.61 -27.05 -14.15
C GLY A 344 -18.52 -26.80 -12.64
N ARG A 345 -17.36 -26.35 -12.17
CA ARG A 345 -17.15 -26.03 -10.75
C ARG A 345 -18.00 -24.85 -10.28
N ILE A 346 -18.11 -23.80 -11.09
CA ILE A 346 -18.99 -22.66 -10.84
C ILE A 346 -20.45 -23.13 -10.71
N ALA A 347 -20.89 -24.03 -11.58
CA ALA A 347 -22.25 -24.59 -11.51
C ALA A 347 -22.48 -25.43 -10.24
N GLU A 348 -21.48 -26.23 -9.81
CA GLU A 348 -21.52 -26.96 -8.54
C GLU A 348 -21.71 -26.02 -7.33
N ILE A 349 -20.93 -24.93 -7.28
CA ILE A 349 -21.01 -23.93 -6.20
C ILE A 349 -22.38 -23.25 -6.20
N ARG A 350 -22.91 -22.85 -7.36
CA ARG A 350 -24.25 -22.26 -7.46
C ARG A 350 -25.34 -23.21 -6.94
N ALA A 351 -25.27 -24.47 -7.35
CA ALA A 351 -26.21 -25.48 -6.87
C ALA A 351 -26.09 -25.72 -5.34
N ALA A 352 -24.89 -25.56 -4.77
CA ALA A 352 -24.68 -25.63 -3.33
C ALA A 352 -25.28 -24.42 -2.60
N ILE A 353 -25.20 -23.22 -3.15
CA ILE A 353 -25.86 -22.00 -2.62
C ILE A 353 -27.36 -22.20 -2.56
N ASP A 354 -27.96 -22.70 -3.65
CA ASP A 354 -29.42 -22.90 -3.73
C ASP A 354 -29.93 -23.94 -2.74
N LYS A 355 -29.12 -24.94 -2.44
CA LYS A 355 -29.45 -26.04 -1.48
C LYS A 355 -29.16 -25.69 -0.02
N SER A 356 -28.31 -24.71 0.24
CA SER A 356 -27.93 -24.33 1.60
C SER A 356 -29.11 -23.68 2.32
N THR A 357 -29.34 -24.07 3.58
CA THR A 357 -30.35 -23.47 4.48
C THR A 357 -29.74 -22.48 5.46
N SER A 358 -28.41 -22.42 5.56
CA SER A 358 -27.65 -21.53 6.44
C SER A 358 -27.26 -20.26 5.71
N ASP A 359 -27.67 -19.10 6.21
CA ASP A 359 -27.30 -17.80 5.59
C ASP A 359 -25.79 -17.58 5.63
N TYR A 360 -25.11 -18.01 6.69
CA TYR A 360 -23.66 -17.94 6.79
C TYR A 360 -22.95 -18.83 5.76
N ASP A 361 -23.44 -20.05 5.52
CA ASP A 361 -22.85 -20.92 4.52
C ASP A 361 -23.13 -20.41 3.09
N LYS A 362 -24.32 -19.84 2.86
CA LYS A 362 -24.62 -19.15 1.59
C LYS A 362 -23.66 -18.01 1.33
N GLU A 363 -23.42 -17.15 2.31
CA GLU A 363 -22.47 -16.03 2.20
C GLU A 363 -21.07 -16.55 1.82
N LYS A 364 -20.57 -17.57 2.51
CA LYS A 364 -19.23 -18.14 2.22
C LYS A 364 -19.15 -18.87 0.88
N LEU A 365 -20.23 -19.48 0.41
CA LEU A 365 -20.31 -20.04 -0.93
C LEU A 365 -20.36 -18.92 -2.01
N GLN A 366 -21.06 -17.81 -1.73
CA GLN A 366 -21.09 -16.65 -2.62
C GLN A 366 -19.72 -15.98 -2.75
N GLU A 367 -18.97 -15.83 -1.64
CA GLU A 367 -17.58 -15.34 -1.67
C GLU A 367 -16.71 -16.26 -2.55
N ARG A 368 -16.81 -17.57 -2.40
CA ARG A 368 -16.07 -18.53 -3.22
C ARG A 368 -16.45 -18.45 -4.70
N LEU A 369 -17.75 -18.35 -4.98
CA LEU A 369 -18.27 -18.18 -6.34
C LEU A 369 -17.71 -16.91 -6.98
N ALA A 370 -17.72 -15.79 -6.26
CA ALA A 370 -17.21 -14.51 -6.75
C ALA A 370 -15.70 -14.59 -7.10
N LYS A 371 -14.90 -15.24 -6.22
CA LYS A 371 -13.46 -15.43 -6.45
C LYS A 371 -13.15 -16.30 -7.67
N LEU A 372 -13.94 -17.34 -7.95
CA LEU A 372 -13.71 -18.24 -9.08
C LEU A 372 -14.34 -17.74 -10.39
N ALA A 373 -15.53 -17.13 -10.31
CA ALA A 373 -16.28 -16.70 -11.50
C ALA A 373 -15.87 -15.31 -12.01
N GLY A 374 -15.31 -14.46 -11.14
CA GLY A 374 -14.91 -13.10 -11.49
C GLY A 374 -13.66 -13.03 -12.37
N GLY A 375 -12.80 -14.03 -12.31
CA GLY A 375 -11.50 -14.01 -13.00
C GLY A 375 -10.58 -12.91 -12.47
N VAL A 376 -9.58 -12.57 -13.25
CA VAL A 376 -8.63 -11.48 -12.98
C VAL A 376 -8.62 -10.52 -14.16
N ALA A 377 -8.87 -9.24 -13.91
CA ALA A 377 -8.62 -8.19 -14.89
C ALA A 377 -7.13 -7.81 -14.84
N VAL A 378 -6.46 -7.81 -15.97
CA VAL A 378 -5.05 -7.46 -16.09
C VAL A 378 -4.94 -6.16 -16.88
N ILE A 379 -4.44 -5.11 -16.24
CA ILE A 379 -4.14 -3.84 -16.90
C ILE A 379 -2.67 -3.90 -17.34
N HIS A 380 -2.45 -4.02 -18.64
CA HIS A 380 -1.12 -3.98 -19.24
C HIS A 380 -0.75 -2.51 -19.54
N VAL A 381 0.18 -1.95 -18.77
CA VAL A 381 0.60 -0.55 -18.90
C VAL A 381 1.67 -0.43 -19.98
N GLY A 382 1.39 0.36 -21.02
CA GLY A 382 2.31 0.66 -22.12
C GLY A 382 2.94 2.05 -21.99
N ALA A 383 4.24 2.17 -22.34
CA ALA A 383 4.95 3.44 -22.41
C ALA A 383 6.14 3.37 -23.36
N ALA A 384 6.71 4.54 -23.73
CA ALA A 384 7.83 4.61 -24.67
C ALA A 384 9.19 4.31 -24.01
N THR A 385 9.32 4.56 -22.72
CA THR A 385 10.55 4.36 -21.95
C THR A 385 10.28 3.59 -20.65
N GLU A 386 11.28 2.91 -20.13
CA GLU A 386 11.19 2.18 -18.85
C GLU A 386 10.83 3.10 -17.68
N THR A 387 11.39 4.32 -17.64
CA THR A 387 11.09 5.31 -16.61
C THR A 387 9.62 5.74 -16.65
N GLU A 388 9.10 6.04 -17.85
CA GLU A 388 7.68 6.37 -18.05
C GLU A 388 6.76 5.19 -17.70
N MET A 389 7.18 3.97 -18.07
CA MET A 389 6.45 2.74 -17.74
C MET A 389 6.26 2.56 -16.24
N LYS A 390 7.34 2.69 -15.47
CA LYS A 390 7.32 2.55 -14.01
C LYS A 390 6.46 3.65 -13.36
N GLU A 391 6.57 4.90 -13.83
CA GLU A 391 5.75 6.00 -13.34
C GLU A 391 4.27 5.76 -13.61
N LYS A 392 3.93 5.38 -14.85
CA LYS A 392 2.54 5.13 -15.25
C LYS A 392 1.95 3.92 -14.53
N LYS A 393 2.74 2.85 -14.34
CA LYS A 393 2.34 1.67 -13.56
C LYS A 393 2.00 2.04 -12.12
N ALA A 394 2.88 2.75 -11.41
CA ALA A 394 2.64 3.20 -10.05
C ALA A 394 1.37 4.06 -9.95
N ARG A 395 1.14 4.96 -10.90
CA ARG A 395 -0.06 5.80 -10.96
C ARG A 395 -1.34 4.99 -11.18
N VAL A 396 -1.30 3.94 -11.98
CA VAL A 396 -2.44 3.00 -12.16
C VAL A 396 -2.69 2.21 -10.89
N GLU A 397 -1.65 1.76 -10.20
CA GLU A 397 -1.76 1.04 -8.92
C GLU A 397 -2.38 1.92 -7.83
N ASP A 398 -1.92 3.17 -7.67
CA ASP A 398 -2.50 4.14 -6.72
C ASP A 398 -3.97 4.39 -7.01
N ALA A 399 -4.32 4.62 -8.30
CA ALA A 399 -5.70 4.83 -8.71
C ALA A 399 -6.60 3.61 -8.46
N LEU A 400 -6.07 2.41 -8.61
CA LEU A 400 -6.77 1.17 -8.30
C LEU A 400 -7.04 1.03 -6.80
N HIS A 401 -6.05 1.32 -5.96
CA HIS A 401 -6.19 1.28 -4.50
C HIS A 401 -7.20 2.31 -4.00
N ALA A 402 -7.12 3.55 -4.48
CA ALA A 402 -8.08 4.61 -4.16
C ALA A 402 -9.51 4.22 -4.57
N THR A 403 -9.66 3.59 -5.73
CA THR A 403 -10.97 3.14 -6.22
C THR A 403 -11.56 2.03 -5.35
N ARG A 404 -10.74 1.07 -4.91
CA ARG A 404 -11.16 0.04 -3.93
C ARG A 404 -11.57 0.68 -2.61
N ALA A 405 -10.77 1.61 -2.08
CA ALA A 405 -11.10 2.34 -0.86
C ALA A 405 -12.43 3.11 -0.96
N ALA A 406 -12.74 3.66 -2.14
CA ALA A 406 -14.02 4.33 -2.39
C ALA A 406 -15.21 3.37 -2.42
N VAL A 407 -15.03 2.17 -2.97
CA VAL A 407 -16.07 1.13 -2.98
C VAL A 407 -16.34 0.62 -1.56
N GLU A 408 -15.30 0.51 -0.72
CA GLU A 408 -15.41 0.02 0.66
C GLU A 408 -16.12 1.00 1.60
N GLU A 409 -15.74 2.28 1.59
CA GLU A 409 -16.22 3.27 2.58
C GLU A 409 -16.93 4.49 1.97
N GLY A 410 -17.14 4.50 0.68
CA GLY A 410 -17.77 5.63 -0.02
C GLY A 410 -16.81 6.78 -0.29
N ILE A 411 -17.38 7.89 -0.72
CA ILE A 411 -16.69 9.09 -1.20
C ILE A 411 -17.13 10.34 -0.47
N VAL A 412 -16.24 11.32 -0.41
CA VAL A 412 -16.46 12.66 0.16
C VAL A 412 -16.00 13.73 -0.84
N PRO A 413 -16.41 15.02 -0.69
CA PRO A 413 -15.86 16.10 -1.49
C PRO A 413 -14.33 16.17 -1.35
N GLY A 414 -13.63 16.15 -2.49
CA GLY A 414 -12.17 16.16 -2.55
C GLY A 414 -11.54 17.54 -2.36
N GLY A 415 -10.25 17.65 -2.67
CA GLY A 415 -9.52 18.90 -2.59
C GLY A 415 -9.34 19.46 -1.17
N GLY A 416 -9.41 18.60 -0.14
CA GLY A 416 -9.35 19.00 1.27
C GLY A 416 -10.65 19.57 1.83
N VAL A 417 -11.72 19.65 1.03
CA VAL A 417 -13.01 20.23 1.43
C VAL A 417 -13.67 19.42 2.54
N ALA A 418 -13.68 18.10 2.45
CA ALA A 418 -14.30 17.24 3.47
C ALA A 418 -13.81 17.52 4.89
N LEU A 419 -12.49 17.69 5.07
CA LEU A 419 -11.90 18.02 6.37
C LEU A 419 -12.40 19.38 6.90
N ILE A 420 -12.52 20.39 6.02
CA ILE A 420 -13.03 21.71 6.39
C ILE A 420 -14.52 21.64 6.77
N ARG A 421 -15.33 20.84 6.08
CA ARG A 421 -16.77 20.67 6.39
C ARG A 421 -16.97 19.96 7.74
N CYS A 422 -16.10 19.04 8.08
CA CYS A 422 -16.13 18.36 9.39
C CYS A 422 -15.62 19.24 10.54
N GLN A 423 -14.95 20.39 10.28
CA GLN A 423 -14.30 21.21 11.31
C GLN A 423 -15.28 21.65 12.42
N SER A 424 -16.53 21.89 12.12
CA SER A 424 -17.56 22.32 13.08
C SER A 424 -17.87 21.31 14.18
N VAL A 425 -17.59 20.02 13.97
CA VAL A 425 -17.80 18.98 15.01
C VAL A 425 -16.87 19.20 16.21
N LEU A 426 -15.73 19.84 15.99
CA LEU A 426 -14.75 20.14 17.04
C LEU A 426 -15.29 21.09 18.12
N ASP A 427 -16.32 21.88 17.81
CA ASP A 427 -16.99 22.76 18.79
C ASP A 427 -17.78 21.97 19.85
N ARG A 428 -18.12 20.70 19.53
CA ARG A 428 -18.88 19.80 20.41
C ARG A 428 -17.97 18.87 21.23
N VAL A 429 -16.65 18.87 20.97
CA VAL A 429 -15.70 18.02 21.68
C VAL A 429 -15.52 18.53 23.11
N LYS A 430 -15.84 17.70 24.09
CA LYS A 430 -15.65 18.02 25.50
C LYS A 430 -14.17 17.92 25.88
N ALA A 431 -13.52 19.05 26.03
CA ALA A 431 -12.12 19.16 26.41
C ALA A 431 -11.93 20.38 27.32
N SER A 432 -10.98 20.34 28.26
CA SER A 432 -10.64 21.40 29.19
C SER A 432 -9.12 21.56 29.31
N GLY A 433 -8.66 22.73 29.78
CA GLY A 433 -7.22 22.98 29.93
C GLY A 433 -6.44 22.73 28.62
N ASP A 434 -5.33 22.03 28.72
CA ASP A 434 -4.45 21.75 27.60
C ASP A 434 -5.04 20.75 26.59
N GLU A 435 -6.03 19.93 26.97
CA GLU A 435 -6.78 19.12 26.03
C GLU A 435 -7.50 19.96 24.96
N LYS A 436 -8.06 21.15 25.38
CA LYS A 436 -8.69 22.07 24.44
C LYS A 436 -7.69 22.61 23.41
N ILE A 437 -6.47 22.88 23.85
CA ILE A 437 -5.39 23.30 22.95
C ILE A 437 -5.10 22.16 21.93
N GLY A 438 -5.12 20.88 22.37
CA GLY A 438 -5.00 19.73 21.47
C GLY A 438 -6.06 19.69 20.39
N VAL A 439 -7.33 20.00 20.74
CA VAL A 439 -8.43 20.12 19.76
C VAL A 439 -8.18 21.28 18.79
N ASP A 440 -7.69 22.41 19.26
CA ASP A 440 -7.42 23.59 18.42
C ASP A 440 -6.20 23.37 17.50
N ILE A 441 -5.23 22.54 17.89
CA ILE A 441 -4.13 22.08 17.02
C ILE A 441 -4.70 21.34 15.80
N ILE A 442 -5.59 20.37 16.01
CA ILE A 442 -6.23 19.62 14.92
C ILE A 442 -7.09 20.56 14.07
N ARG A 443 -7.84 21.47 14.69
CA ARG A 443 -8.66 22.46 13.95
C ARG A 443 -7.83 23.25 12.94
N ARG A 444 -6.60 23.62 13.27
CA ARG A 444 -5.70 24.34 12.36
C ARG A 444 -5.04 23.40 11.36
N ALA A 445 -4.61 22.23 11.80
CA ALA A 445 -3.87 21.29 10.96
C ALA A 445 -4.70 20.78 9.77
N ILE A 446 -6.00 20.55 9.94
CA ILE A 446 -6.89 20.07 8.87
C ILE A 446 -7.12 21.11 7.75
N GLU A 447 -6.69 22.36 7.94
CA GLU A 447 -6.71 23.40 6.91
C GLU A 447 -5.53 23.32 5.94
N GLU A 448 -4.43 22.65 6.32
CA GLU A 448 -3.20 22.64 5.53
C GLU A 448 -3.31 21.89 4.18
N PRO A 449 -4.05 20.78 4.03
CA PRO A 449 -4.19 20.14 2.73
C PRO A 449 -4.78 21.07 1.66
N ILE A 450 -5.89 21.76 1.92
CA ILE A 450 -6.49 22.69 0.96
C ILE A 450 -5.57 23.90 0.70
N ARG A 451 -4.84 24.38 1.74
CA ARG A 451 -3.84 25.44 1.56
C ARG A 451 -2.69 25.01 0.66
N ALA A 452 -2.17 23.80 0.85
CA ALA A 452 -1.09 23.26 0.06
C ALA A 452 -1.49 23.05 -1.42
N ILE A 453 -2.70 22.54 -1.68
CA ILE A 453 -3.25 22.40 -3.03
C ILE A 453 -3.35 23.77 -3.72
N ALA A 454 -3.88 24.78 -3.03
CA ALA A 454 -4.02 26.13 -3.57
C ALA A 454 -2.64 26.77 -3.85
N ILE A 455 -1.67 26.65 -2.94
CA ILE A 455 -0.31 27.16 -3.10
C ILE A 455 0.38 26.49 -4.31
N ASN A 456 0.27 25.19 -4.46
CA ASN A 456 0.81 24.47 -5.62
C ASN A 456 0.14 24.88 -6.94
N ALA A 457 -1.11 25.36 -6.87
CA ALA A 457 -1.82 25.94 -8.02
C ALA A 457 -1.44 27.41 -8.30
N GLY A 458 -0.61 28.02 -7.45
CA GLY A 458 -0.19 29.43 -7.60
C GLY A 458 -1.17 30.45 -7.00
N VAL A 459 -2.09 30.00 -6.13
CA VAL A 459 -3.11 30.84 -5.49
C VAL A 459 -2.86 30.90 -3.98
N GLU A 460 -3.20 32.05 -3.36
CA GLU A 460 -3.05 32.22 -1.91
C GLU A 460 -4.02 31.32 -1.13
N GLY A 461 -3.47 30.33 -0.43
CA GLY A 461 -4.25 29.29 0.27
C GLY A 461 -5.17 29.83 1.36
N SER A 462 -4.85 30.95 1.97
CA SER A 462 -5.69 31.58 3.00
C SER A 462 -6.97 32.18 2.42
N ILE A 463 -6.89 32.73 1.21
CA ILE A 463 -8.07 33.28 0.50
C ILE A 463 -9.01 32.15 0.07
N VAL A 464 -8.43 31.07 -0.50
CA VAL A 464 -9.20 29.88 -0.89
C VAL A 464 -9.93 29.29 0.31
N LEU A 465 -9.23 29.09 1.42
CA LEU A 465 -9.81 28.55 2.64
C LEU A 465 -10.94 29.43 3.19
N ALA A 466 -10.75 30.76 3.25
CA ALA A 466 -11.76 31.68 3.73
C ALA A 466 -13.05 31.56 2.90
N LYS A 467 -12.91 31.59 1.58
CA LYS A 467 -14.05 31.48 0.65
C LYS A 467 -14.78 30.14 0.75
N VAL A 468 -14.05 29.05 0.93
CA VAL A 468 -14.66 27.73 1.14
C VAL A 468 -15.40 27.67 2.46
N LYS A 469 -14.86 28.26 3.55
CA LYS A 469 -15.53 28.31 4.87
C LYS A 469 -16.80 29.14 4.90
N GLU A 470 -16.88 30.23 4.12
CA GLU A 470 -18.06 31.08 4.03
C GLU A 470 -19.27 30.36 3.46
N SER A 471 -19.08 29.41 2.57
CA SER A 471 -20.17 28.65 1.96
C SER A 471 -20.74 27.62 2.93
N LYS A 472 -22.09 27.56 2.98
CA LYS A 472 -22.86 26.56 3.74
C LYS A 472 -23.04 25.24 2.97
N ASP A 473 -22.78 25.24 1.66
CA ASP A 473 -22.88 24.04 0.84
C ASP A 473 -21.73 23.09 1.20
N LYS A 474 -22.09 21.85 1.54
CA LYS A 474 -21.14 20.81 1.96
C LYS A 474 -20.18 20.37 0.85
N ALA A 475 -20.60 20.49 -0.41
CA ALA A 475 -19.80 20.11 -1.56
C ALA A 475 -19.02 21.26 -2.21
N PHE A 476 -19.31 22.52 -1.83
CA PHE A 476 -18.65 23.70 -2.39
C PHE A 476 -17.16 23.74 -2.04
N GLY A 477 -16.29 23.83 -3.04
CA GLY A 477 -14.85 23.85 -2.89
C GLY A 477 -14.15 24.63 -4.00
N TYR A 478 -12.80 24.57 -4.01
CA TYR A 478 -11.96 25.16 -5.02
C TYR A 478 -11.34 24.05 -5.88
N ASN A 479 -11.71 24.03 -7.17
CA ASN A 479 -11.09 23.13 -8.14
C ASN A 479 -9.79 23.73 -8.66
N ALA A 480 -8.67 23.25 -8.14
CA ALA A 480 -7.35 23.75 -8.50
C ALA A 480 -6.92 23.40 -9.94
N ALA A 481 -7.61 22.48 -10.62
CA ALA A 481 -7.33 22.16 -12.02
C ALA A 481 -7.87 23.25 -12.96
N THR A 482 -9.10 23.73 -12.69
CA THR A 482 -9.82 24.73 -13.52
C THR A 482 -9.70 26.16 -12.99
N ASP A 483 -9.22 26.33 -11.75
CA ASP A 483 -9.16 27.60 -11.00
C ASP A 483 -10.57 28.18 -10.72
N GLU A 484 -11.54 27.29 -10.46
CA GLU A 484 -12.94 27.66 -10.23
C GLU A 484 -13.43 27.22 -8.85
N TYR A 485 -14.46 27.94 -8.35
CA TYR A 485 -15.18 27.55 -7.13
C TYR A 485 -16.52 26.92 -7.52
N GLU A 486 -16.68 25.64 -7.19
CA GLU A 486 -17.83 24.85 -7.65
C GLU A 486 -18.21 23.74 -6.67
N ASP A 487 -19.26 22.98 -6.99
CA ASP A 487 -19.65 21.76 -6.30
C ASP A 487 -18.67 20.64 -6.68
N MET A 488 -17.78 20.28 -5.74
CA MET A 488 -16.71 19.29 -5.96
C MET A 488 -17.25 17.90 -6.32
N MET A 489 -18.42 17.52 -5.76
CA MET A 489 -19.03 16.23 -6.06
C MET A 489 -19.53 16.19 -7.52
N LYS A 490 -20.16 17.26 -8.00
CA LYS A 490 -20.61 17.35 -9.41
C LYS A 490 -19.45 17.50 -10.38
N ALA A 491 -18.42 18.25 -10.01
CA ALA A 491 -17.19 18.40 -10.79
C ALA A 491 -16.38 17.10 -10.87
N GLY A 492 -16.68 16.08 -10.03
CA GLY A 492 -15.95 14.83 -9.98
C GLY A 492 -14.66 14.90 -9.21
N VAL A 493 -14.43 15.97 -8.44
CA VAL A 493 -13.29 16.11 -7.53
C VAL A 493 -13.67 15.50 -6.18
N ILE A 494 -13.44 14.22 -6.05
CA ILE A 494 -13.92 13.38 -4.95
C ILE A 494 -12.77 12.55 -4.38
N ASP A 495 -12.78 12.39 -3.05
CA ASP A 495 -11.80 11.59 -2.33
C ASP A 495 -12.46 10.37 -1.68
N PRO A 496 -11.81 9.20 -1.64
CA PRO A 496 -12.28 8.07 -0.84
C PRO A 496 -12.29 8.42 0.66
N THR A 497 -13.39 8.13 1.34
CA THR A 497 -13.53 8.37 2.77
C THR A 497 -12.45 7.67 3.58
N LYS A 498 -12.15 6.41 3.22
CA LYS A 498 -11.09 5.60 3.84
C LYS A 498 -9.72 6.27 3.74
N VAL A 499 -9.37 6.84 2.57
CA VAL A 499 -8.10 7.56 2.35
C VAL A 499 -8.01 8.78 3.26
N THR A 500 -9.04 9.64 3.26
CA THR A 500 -9.05 10.89 4.01
C THR A 500 -8.96 10.64 5.53
N ARG A 501 -9.74 9.67 6.07
CA ARG A 501 -9.71 9.37 7.51
C ARG A 501 -8.41 8.71 7.94
N THR A 502 -7.86 7.78 7.12
CA THR A 502 -6.62 7.07 7.42
C THR A 502 -5.43 8.03 7.44
N ALA A 503 -5.38 8.96 6.48
CA ALA A 503 -4.39 10.02 6.44
C ALA A 503 -4.39 10.86 7.74
N LEU A 504 -5.57 11.27 8.21
CA LEU A 504 -5.71 12.03 9.45
C LEU A 504 -5.31 11.21 10.69
N GLN A 505 -5.74 9.96 10.79
CA GLN A 505 -5.44 9.07 11.92
C GLN A 505 -3.94 8.78 12.04
N ASN A 506 -3.29 8.40 10.94
CA ASN A 506 -1.87 8.10 10.94
C ASN A 506 -1.02 9.35 11.22
N ALA A 507 -1.39 10.48 10.62
CA ALA A 507 -0.73 11.76 10.87
C ALA A 507 -0.79 12.16 12.35
N ALA A 508 -1.97 12.09 12.95
CA ALA A 508 -2.16 12.44 14.36
C ALA A 508 -1.44 11.48 15.31
N SER A 509 -1.46 10.19 15.01
CA SER A 509 -0.77 9.15 15.80
C SER A 509 0.72 9.46 15.93
N ILE A 510 1.42 9.63 14.81
CA ILE A 510 2.87 9.87 14.80
C ILE A 510 3.21 11.28 15.31
N ALA A 511 2.47 12.31 14.90
CA ALA A 511 2.70 13.66 15.38
C ALA A 511 2.55 13.77 16.92
N SER A 512 1.57 13.06 17.50
CA SER A 512 1.39 13.00 18.96
C SER A 512 2.56 12.33 19.67
N LEU A 513 3.14 11.26 19.08
CA LEU A 513 4.35 10.63 19.63
C LEU A 513 5.54 11.60 19.61
N LEU A 514 5.73 12.32 18.51
CA LEU A 514 6.78 13.34 18.40
C LEU A 514 6.58 14.48 19.42
N LEU A 515 5.34 14.92 19.67
CA LEU A 515 5.03 15.96 20.65
C LEU A 515 5.33 15.53 22.09
N THR A 516 5.12 14.26 22.41
CA THR A 516 5.37 13.68 23.74
C THR A 516 6.83 13.23 23.93
N THR A 517 7.68 13.34 22.90
CA THR A 517 9.09 12.96 22.96
C THR A 517 9.88 14.01 23.76
N GLU A 518 10.66 13.55 24.74
CA GLU A 518 11.53 14.37 25.59
C GLU A 518 13.02 14.08 25.35
N CYS A 519 13.35 12.87 24.97
CA CYS A 519 14.72 12.44 24.75
C CYS A 519 14.84 11.67 23.43
N VAL A 520 15.92 11.90 22.70
CA VAL A 520 16.31 11.15 21.50
C VAL A 520 17.64 10.46 21.77
N VAL A 521 17.73 9.18 21.40
CA VAL A 521 18.90 8.33 21.57
C VAL A 521 19.36 7.83 20.21
N VAL A 522 20.53 8.25 19.76
CA VAL A 522 21.10 7.86 18.47
C VAL A 522 22.47 7.18 18.64
N GLU A 523 22.93 6.47 17.64
CA GLU A 523 24.30 5.98 17.61
C GLU A 523 25.27 7.13 17.34
N ARG A 524 26.31 7.24 18.17
CA ARG A 524 27.36 8.22 17.95
C ARG A 524 28.13 7.82 16.70
N LYS A 525 28.24 8.73 15.72
CA LYS A 525 29.14 8.53 14.58
C LYS A 525 30.58 8.47 15.14
N GLU A 526 31.25 7.33 14.95
CA GLU A 526 32.68 7.27 15.15
C GLU A 526 33.34 8.07 14.01
N ASP A 527 34.06 9.14 14.36
CA ASP A 527 35.01 9.77 13.45
C ASP A 527 36.07 8.71 13.12
N LYS A 528 35.92 8.04 11.97
CA LYS A 528 37.01 7.20 11.47
C LYS A 528 38.22 8.11 11.33
N PRO A 529 39.31 7.89 12.09
CA PRO A 529 40.53 8.67 11.90
C PRO A 529 40.93 8.51 10.42
N ALA A 530 41.21 9.61 9.77
CA ALA A 530 41.72 9.62 8.41
C ALA A 530 42.94 8.69 8.39
N THR A 531 42.85 7.60 7.63
CA THR A 531 43.96 6.69 7.44
C THR A 531 45.13 7.55 6.93
N PRO A 532 46.27 7.67 7.62
CA PRO A 532 47.38 8.46 7.10
C PRO A 532 47.76 7.83 5.75
N MET A 533 47.73 8.60 4.70
CA MET A 533 48.32 8.23 3.42
C MET A 533 49.74 7.83 3.71
N ALA A 534 50.04 6.54 3.55
CA ALA A 534 51.39 6.05 3.58
C ALA A 534 52.19 6.84 2.53
N GLY A 535 52.99 7.77 3.00
CA GLY A 535 53.90 8.56 2.19
C GLY A 535 54.81 7.60 1.43
N GLY A 536 54.68 7.64 0.09
CA GLY A 536 55.58 6.96 -0.80
C GLY A 536 56.99 7.50 -0.59
N GLY A 537 57.78 6.76 0.24
CA GLY A 537 59.23 6.96 0.33
C GLY A 537 59.87 6.50 -0.96
N GLY A 538 60.28 7.45 -1.80
CA GLY A 538 61.20 7.21 -2.87
C GLY A 538 62.54 6.72 -2.31
N GLY A 539 62.97 5.55 -2.75
CA GLY A 539 64.32 5.01 -2.59
C GLY A 539 64.94 4.82 -3.94
N MET A 540 65.72 5.82 -4.35
CA MET A 540 66.75 5.71 -5.40
C MET A 540 67.91 4.85 -4.90
N GLY A 541 68.47 4.04 -5.74
CA GLY A 541 69.76 3.38 -5.64
C GLY A 541 69.72 2.04 -6.37
N GLY A 542 70.39 1.80 -7.45
CA GLY A 542 71.65 2.19 -7.95
C GLY A 542 72.46 0.90 -8.19
N MET A 543 72.80 0.69 -9.46
CA MET A 543 73.98 -0.06 -9.94
C MET A 543 74.16 -1.52 -9.50
N TYR A 544 74.07 -2.44 -10.33
CA TYR A 544 75.03 -3.10 -11.27
C TYR A 544 74.24 -4.12 -12.09
#